data_15f17c17a30b605b112d4c43d6cc2c88
#
_entry.id   15f17c17a30b605b112d4c43d6cc2c88
#
_cell.length_a   1.000
_cell.length_b   1.000
_cell.length_c   1.000
_cell.angle_alpha   90.00
_cell.angle_beta   90.00
_cell.angle_gamma   90.00
#
_symmetry.space_group_name_H-M   'P 1'
#
loop_
_entity.id
_entity.type
_entity.pdbx_description
1 polymer ?
#
loop_
_entity_poly.entity_id
_entity_poly.type
_entity_poly.pdbx_seq_one_letter_code
_entity_poly.pdbx_strand_id
1 'polypeptide(L)'
;MNIIKYFSPLLKEPEFKTDLPVVLRVRKFDDAAAKEFSSLISRAQNTGQPVIPIIIDSYGGQVYSLMSMISDIKHSKVSVATIVQGKAMSCGAILASFGAEGMRYMDPDATFMIHDVSSMAWGKVEE
;
A
#
# COMPACT_ATOMS: atom_id res chain seq x y z
N MET A 1 15.18 -19.38 26.26
CA MET A 1 16.16 -19.05 25.23
C MET A 1 15.68 -17.89 24.38
N ASN A 2 16.58 -16.99 24.08
CA ASN A 2 16.25 -15.85 23.24
C ASN A 2 16.41 -16.28 21.78
N ILE A 3 15.29 -16.48 21.11
CA ILE A 3 15.29 -16.97 19.74
C ILE A 3 15.90 -15.95 18.78
N ILE A 4 15.73 -14.66 19.05
CA ILE A 4 16.31 -13.62 18.22
C ILE A 4 17.84 -13.70 18.22
N LYS A 5 18.41 -13.92 19.40
CA LYS A 5 19.85 -14.07 19.51
C LYS A 5 20.32 -15.29 18.73
N TYR A 6 19.54 -16.36 18.80
CA TYR A 6 19.89 -17.60 18.13
C TYR A 6 19.94 -17.44 16.61
N PHE A 7 19.00 -16.68 16.07
CA PHE A 7 18.90 -16.46 14.64
C PHE A 7 19.61 -15.20 14.16
N SER A 8 20.25 -14.45 15.06
CA SER A 8 20.82 -13.19 14.67
C SER A 8 21.81 -13.25 13.50
N PRO A 9 22.57 -14.32 13.33
CA PRO A 9 23.45 -14.39 12.14
C PRO A 9 22.68 -14.36 10.84
N LEU A 10 21.47 -14.92 10.84
CA LEU A 10 20.63 -14.96 9.66
C LEU A 10 19.86 -13.65 9.45
N LEU A 11 19.65 -12.92 10.53
CA LEU A 11 18.87 -11.69 10.51
C LEU A 11 19.75 -10.45 10.54
N LYS A 12 21.03 -10.64 10.41
CA LYS A 12 21.97 -9.55 10.48
C LYS A 12 21.72 -8.55 9.37
N GLU A 13 21.72 -7.28 9.75
CA GLU A 13 21.41 -6.20 8.82
C GLU A 13 22.13 -6.27 7.49
N PRO A 14 23.48 -6.33 7.49
CA PRO A 14 24.20 -6.30 6.23
C PRO A 14 23.86 -7.44 5.29
N GLU A 15 23.36 -8.53 5.83
CA GLU A 15 23.08 -9.71 5.02
C GLU A 15 21.72 -9.66 4.35
N PHE A 16 20.81 -8.84 4.88
CA PHE A 16 19.44 -8.80 4.39
C PHE A 16 19.02 -7.46 3.84
N LYS A 17 19.85 -6.46 4.01
CA LYS A 17 19.55 -5.16 3.43
C LYS A 17 19.65 -5.26 1.93
N THR A 18 18.68 -4.69 1.26
CA THR A 18 18.80 -4.53 -0.18
C THR A 18 19.46 -3.18 -0.42
N ASP A 19 20.21 -3.08 -1.48
CA ASP A 19 20.84 -1.83 -1.86
C ASP A 19 19.83 -0.88 -2.48
N LEU A 20 18.67 -1.41 -2.87
CA LEU A 20 17.64 -0.63 -3.53
C LEU A 20 16.40 -0.58 -2.67
N PRO A 21 15.80 0.60 -2.52
CA PRO A 21 14.55 0.72 -1.79
C PRO A 21 13.43 0.01 -2.54
N VAL A 22 12.45 -0.45 -1.77
CA VAL A 22 11.26 -1.08 -2.32
C VAL A 22 10.21 -0.02 -2.54
N VAL A 23 9.65 0.01 -3.74
CA VAL A 23 8.56 0.91 -4.12
C VAL A 23 7.37 0.04 -4.49
N LEU A 24 6.22 0.32 -3.90
CA LEU A 24 5.01 -0.42 -4.23
C LEU A 24 4.25 0.32 -5.32
N ARG A 25 3.62 -0.44 -6.21
CA ARG A 25 2.78 0.12 -7.28
C ARG A 25 1.43 -0.58 -7.22
N VAL A 26 0.37 0.20 -7.16
CA VAL A 26 -0.98 -0.33 -7.09
C VAL A 26 -1.76 0.12 -8.31
N ARG A 27 -2.13 -0.85 -9.15
CA ARG A 27 -2.93 -0.61 -10.34
C ARG A 27 -4.28 -1.29 -10.26
N LYS A 28 -4.38 -2.36 -9.48
CA LYS A 28 -5.59 -3.15 -9.36
C LYS A 28 -5.88 -3.43 -7.89
N PHE A 29 -7.14 -3.68 -7.61
CA PHE A 29 -7.59 -4.09 -6.28
C PHE A 29 -8.28 -5.44 -6.45
N ASP A 30 -7.48 -6.51 -6.39
CA ASP A 30 -7.95 -7.89 -6.41
C ASP A 30 -7.10 -8.70 -5.44
N ASP A 31 -7.40 -9.98 -5.31
CA ASP A 31 -6.70 -10.82 -4.35
C ASP A 31 -5.21 -10.92 -4.65
N ALA A 32 -4.86 -11.03 -5.91
CA ALA A 32 -3.45 -11.13 -6.30
C ALA A 32 -2.71 -9.84 -5.95
N ALA A 33 -3.31 -8.70 -6.22
CA ALA A 33 -2.69 -7.41 -5.91
C ALA A 33 -2.53 -7.22 -4.40
N ALA A 34 -3.53 -7.63 -3.62
CA ALA A 34 -3.46 -7.51 -2.17
C ALA A 34 -2.35 -8.41 -1.61
N LYS A 35 -2.20 -9.60 -2.17
CA LYS A 35 -1.16 -10.53 -1.74
C LYS A 35 0.23 -9.98 -2.07
N GLU A 36 0.40 -9.47 -3.25
CA GLU A 36 1.67 -8.86 -3.65
C GLU A 36 1.99 -7.65 -2.79
N PHE A 37 0.99 -6.81 -2.54
CA PHE A 37 1.15 -5.62 -1.70
C PHE A 37 1.66 -6.01 -0.31
N SER A 38 1.03 -7.02 0.30
CA SER A 38 1.41 -7.48 1.62
C SER A 38 2.85 -7.96 1.65
N SER A 39 3.25 -8.71 0.64
CA SER A 39 4.62 -9.21 0.52
C SER A 39 5.62 -8.07 0.38
N LEU A 40 5.32 -7.11 -0.49
CA LEU A 40 6.24 -6.00 -0.76
C LEU A 40 6.36 -5.03 0.41
N ILE A 41 5.26 -4.73 1.09
CA ILE A 41 5.33 -3.80 2.22
C ILE A 41 6.10 -4.43 3.38
N SER A 42 5.97 -5.75 3.54
CA SER A 42 6.75 -6.47 4.54
C SER A 42 8.24 -6.38 4.21
N ARG A 43 8.59 -6.61 2.95
CA ARG A 43 9.98 -6.53 2.53
C ARG A 43 10.54 -5.12 2.66
N ALA A 44 9.73 -4.12 2.34
CA ALA A 44 10.16 -2.72 2.43
C ALA A 44 10.53 -2.33 3.86
N GLN A 45 9.84 -2.90 4.84
CA GLN A 45 10.13 -2.62 6.23
C GLN A 45 11.48 -3.18 6.69
N ASN A 46 12.05 -4.09 5.91
CA ASN A 46 13.32 -4.72 6.26
C ASN A 46 14.51 -4.18 5.48
N THR A 47 14.32 -3.16 4.65
CA THR A 47 15.42 -2.57 3.88
C THR A 47 16.18 -1.51 4.66
N GLY A 48 15.58 -0.98 5.70
CA GLY A 48 16.16 0.17 6.40
C GLY A 48 15.74 1.50 5.78
N GLN A 49 14.91 1.49 4.75
CA GLN A 49 14.45 2.74 4.13
C GLN A 49 13.55 3.51 5.10
N PRO A 50 13.64 4.84 5.11
CA PRO A 50 12.88 5.64 6.09
C PRO A 50 11.42 5.81 5.71
N VAL A 51 11.07 5.55 4.47
CA VAL A 51 9.69 5.73 3.99
C VAL A 51 9.41 4.67 2.92
N ILE A 52 8.16 4.25 2.86
CA ILE A 52 7.71 3.29 1.85
C ILE A 52 6.81 4.02 0.87
N PRO A 53 7.27 4.27 -0.36
CA PRO A 53 6.43 4.92 -1.36
C PRO A 53 5.47 3.92 -1.98
N ILE A 54 4.21 4.35 -2.12
CA ILE A 54 3.19 3.58 -2.82
C ILE A 54 2.69 4.45 -3.97
N ILE A 55 2.98 4.03 -5.18
CA ILE A 55 2.53 4.71 -6.37
C ILE A 55 1.20 4.12 -6.78
N ILE A 56 0.20 4.99 -6.93
CA ILE A 56 -1.17 4.58 -7.23
C ILE A 56 -1.57 5.09 -8.60
N ASP A 57 -1.99 4.18 -9.45
CA ASP A 57 -2.52 4.49 -10.77
C ASP A 57 -3.62 3.46 -11.05
N SER A 58 -4.84 3.74 -10.60
CA SER A 58 -5.87 2.72 -10.54
C SER A 58 -7.28 3.27 -10.69
N TYR A 59 -8.10 2.54 -11.41
CA TYR A 59 -9.54 2.80 -11.46
C TYR A 59 -10.27 2.29 -10.21
N GLY A 60 -9.61 1.51 -9.37
CA GLY A 60 -10.24 0.91 -8.21
C GLY A 60 -10.37 -0.60 -8.34
N GLY A 61 -11.32 -1.18 -7.66
CA GLY A 61 -11.57 -2.62 -7.72
C GLY A 61 -12.28 -3.11 -6.47
N GLN A 62 -11.82 -4.23 -5.95
CA GLN A 62 -12.49 -4.91 -4.85
C GLN A 62 -12.23 -4.26 -3.51
N VAL A 63 -13.31 -4.03 -2.77
CA VAL A 63 -13.22 -3.35 -1.47
C VAL A 63 -12.43 -4.18 -0.45
N TYR A 64 -12.60 -5.48 -0.45
CA TYR A 64 -11.87 -6.30 0.53
C TYR A 64 -10.36 -6.28 0.28
N SER A 65 -9.95 -6.18 -0.96
CA SER A 65 -8.53 -6.02 -1.28
C SER A 65 -8.00 -4.70 -0.76
N LEU A 66 -8.79 -3.63 -0.91
CA LEU A 66 -8.45 -2.33 -0.35
C LEU A 66 -8.29 -2.43 1.18
N MET A 67 -9.24 -3.07 1.84
CA MET A 67 -9.20 -3.19 3.30
C MET A 67 -7.95 -3.94 3.76
N SER A 68 -7.55 -4.95 3.03
CA SER A 68 -6.33 -5.69 3.32
C SER A 68 -5.10 -4.78 3.20
N MET A 69 -5.03 -4.00 2.15
CA MET A 69 -3.92 -3.08 1.95
C MET A 69 -3.87 -1.99 3.01
N ILE A 70 -5.03 -1.46 3.40
CA ILE A 70 -5.12 -0.47 4.47
C ILE A 70 -4.61 -1.07 5.79
N SER A 71 -4.98 -2.30 6.07
CA SER A 71 -4.51 -2.99 7.27
C SER A 71 -2.99 -3.10 7.28
N ASP A 72 -2.41 -3.45 6.14
CA ASP A 72 -0.95 -3.53 6.01
C ASP A 72 -0.30 -2.17 6.30
N ILE A 73 -0.87 -1.09 5.79
CA ILE A 73 -0.35 0.25 6.03
C ILE A 73 -0.42 0.59 7.51
N LYS A 74 -1.57 0.30 8.13
CA LYS A 74 -1.76 0.62 9.55
C LYS A 74 -0.81 -0.13 10.46
N HIS A 75 -0.38 -1.31 10.06
CA HIS A 75 0.54 -2.12 10.85
C HIS A 75 2.00 -1.91 10.47
N SER A 76 2.27 -1.07 9.49
CA SER A 76 3.64 -0.81 9.08
C SER A 76 4.39 -0.02 10.13
N LYS A 77 5.61 -0.43 10.40
CA LYS A 77 6.51 0.28 11.33
C LYS A 77 7.24 1.42 10.65
N VAL A 78 7.16 1.49 9.33
CA VAL A 78 7.81 2.52 8.53
C VAL A 78 6.72 3.38 7.91
N SER A 79 6.93 4.68 7.91
CA SER A 79 5.96 5.63 7.34
C SER A 79 5.73 5.34 5.87
N VAL A 80 4.48 5.48 5.44
CA VAL A 80 4.08 5.22 4.07
C VAL A 80 3.76 6.55 3.39
N ALA A 81 4.31 6.74 2.20
CA ALA A 81 3.96 7.88 1.36
C ALA A 81 3.12 7.37 0.19
N THR A 82 2.08 8.10 -0.17
CA THR A 82 1.27 7.76 -1.34
C THR A 82 1.46 8.80 -2.42
N ILE A 83 1.61 8.34 -3.64
CA ILE A 83 1.83 9.20 -4.80
C ILE A 83 0.84 8.78 -5.89
N VAL A 84 -0.07 9.67 -6.24
CA VAL A 84 -1.03 9.41 -7.32
C VAL A 84 -0.40 9.81 -8.64
N GLN A 85 -0.31 8.84 -9.54
CA GLN A 85 0.16 9.07 -10.90
C GLN A 85 -0.95 8.61 -11.85
N GLY A 86 -1.35 9.48 -12.77
CA GLY A 86 -2.41 9.15 -13.69
C GLY A 86 -3.77 9.28 -13.06
N LYS A 87 -4.16 8.32 -12.24
CA LYS A 87 -5.48 8.36 -11.62
C LYS A 87 -5.55 7.58 -10.32
N ALA A 88 -6.39 8.05 -9.43
CA ALA A 88 -6.76 7.29 -8.23
C ALA A 88 -8.26 7.43 -8.08
N MET A 89 -8.98 6.40 -8.44
CA MET A 89 -10.43 6.39 -8.43
C MET A 89 -10.96 5.32 -7.50
N SER A 90 -12.06 5.63 -6.81
CA SER A 90 -12.73 4.69 -5.92
C SER A 90 -11.76 4.14 -4.87
N CYS A 91 -11.49 2.83 -4.86
CA CYS A 91 -10.54 2.23 -3.91
C CYS A 91 -9.16 2.88 -4.01
N GLY A 92 -8.75 3.29 -5.20
CA GLY A 92 -7.46 3.96 -5.38
C GLY A 92 -7.38 5.29 -4.65
N ALA A 93 -8.46 6.06 -4.70
CA ALA A 93 -8.53 7.34 -3.98
C ALA A 93 -8.48 7.12 -2.47
N ILE A 94 -9.21 6.11 -2.00
CA ILE A 94 -9.24 5.81 -0.58
C ILE A 94 -7.85 5.38 -0.10
N LEU A 95 -7.20 4.50 -0.85
CA LEU A 95 -5.86 4.06 -0.49
C LEU A 95 -4.88 5.24 -0.42
N ALA A 96 -4.98 6.16 -1.39
CA ALA A 96 -4.11 7.33 -1.42
C ALA A 96 -4.26 8.18 -0.17
N SER A 97 -5.44 8.21 0.43
CA SER A 97 -5.69 9.00 1.62
C SER A 97 -5.03 8.42 2.87
N PHE A 98 -4.51 7.21 2.80
CA PHE A 98 -3.87 6.55 3.94
C PHE A 98 -2.36 6.78 4.02
N GLY A 99 -1.80 7.58 3.12
CA GLY A 99 -0.42 8.02 3.30
C GLY A 99 -0.27 8.80 4.59
N ALA A 100 0.92 8.78 5.17
CA ALA A 100 1.20 9.50 6.40
C ALA A 100 0.96 10.99 6.19
N GLU A 101 0.69 11.69 7.29
CA GLU A 101 0.47 13.12 7.24
C GLU A 101 1.68 13.82 6.61
N GLY A 102 1.40 14.67 5.61
CA GLY A 102 2.47 15.36 4.90
C GLY A 102 3.15 14.51 3.84
N MET A 103 2.71 13.26 3.67
CA MET A 103 3.32 12.35 2.71
C MET A 103 2.31 11.80 1.71
N ARG A 104 1.35 12.62 1.34
CA ARG A 104 0.34 12.29 0.34
C ARG A 104 0.52 13.22 -0.84
N TYR A 105 0.92 12.66 -1.96
CA TYR A 105 1.30 13.44 -3.13
C TYR A 105 0.45 13.05 -4.33
N MET A 106 0.32 13.97 -5.24
CA MET A 106 -0.45 13.75 -6.45
C MET A 106 0.20 14.54 -7.58
N ASP A 107 0.42 13.88 -8.72
CA ASP A 107 0.93 14.56 -9.88
C ASP A 107 -0.05 15.64 -10.34
N PRO A 108 0.44 16.75 -10.88
CA PRO A 108 -0.45 17.86 -11.30
C PRO A 108 -1.51 17.45 -12.30
N ASP A 109 -1.22 16.48 -13.14
CA ASP A 109 -2.14 16.05 -14.17
C ASP A 109 -2.96 14.83 -13.78
N ALA A 110 -2.83 14.34 -12.55
CA ALA A 110 -3.53 13.15 -12.12
C ALA A 110 -4.98 13.48 -11.77
N THR A 111 -5.82 12.46 -11.87
CA THR A 111 -7.23 12.55 -11.50
C THR A 111 -7.46 11.81 -10.19
N PHE A 112 -8.22 12.42 -9.31
CA PHE A 112 -8.58 11.83 -8.03
C PHE A 112 -10.11 11.85 -7.94
N MET A 113 -10.73 10.67 -7.80
CA MET A 113 -12.18 10.59 -7.81
C MET A 113 -12.70 9.62 -6.77
N ILE A 114 -13.65 10.09 -5.99
CA ILE A 114 -14.42 9.27 -5.06
C ILE A 114 -15.87 9.36 -5.48
N HIS A 115 -16.53 8.22 -5.57
CA HIS A 115 -17.93 8.19 -5.91
C HIS A 115 -18.69 7.31 -4.93
N ASP A 116 -20.01 7.42 -4.97
CA ASP A 116 -20.87 6.70 -4.07
C ASP A 116 -20.85 5.21 -4.39
N VAL A 117 -20.47 4.41 -3.41
CA VAL A 117 -20.42 2.96 -3.56
C VAL A 117 -21.82 2.36 -3.73
N SER A 118 -22.81 3.01 -3.19
CA SER A 118 -24.18 2.50 -3.29
C SER A 118 -24.67 2.40 -4.72
N SER A 119 -24.03 3.07 -5.64
CA SER A 119 -24.38 2.98 -7.05
C SER A 119 -23.81 1.73 -7.70
N MET A 120 -23.05 0.94 -6.98
CA MET A 120 -22.46 -0.26 -7.53
C MET A 120 -23.49 -1.37 -7.66
N ALA A 121 -23.06 -2.47 -8.26
CA ALA A 121 -23.97 -3.56 -8.61
C ALA A 121 -24.74 -4.14 -7.46
N TRP A 122 -24.18 -4.19 -6.27
CA TRP A 122 -24.95 -4.70 -5.19
C TRP A 122 -25.78 -3.65 -4.54
N GLY A 123 -25.71 -2.58 -5.07
CA GLY A 123 -26.55 -1.61 -4.65
C GLY A 123 -27.90 -1.92 -4.98
N LYS A 124 -28.29 -2.35 -5.04
CA LYS A 124 -29.49 -2.28 -5.02
C LYS A 124 -29.90 -2.46 -3.73
N VAL A 125 -29.44 -2.53 -3.34
CA VAL A 125 -29.68 -2.72 -2.11
C VAL A 125 -30.36 -1.86 -1.23
N GLU A 126 -30.45 -1.44 -1.57
CA GLU A 126 -30.80 -0.77 -1.14
C GLU A 126 -31.13 -0.22 -0.73
N GLU A 127 -31.17 -0.13 -0.98
CA GLU A 127 -31.24 0.42 -0.79
C GLU A 127 -31.57 0.65 -0.57
#